data_47a117009ba57719da796f8e2ae09ef0
#
_entry.id   47a117009ba57719da796f8e2ae09ef0
#
_cell.length_a   1.000
_cell.length_b   1.000
_cell.length_c   1.000
_cell.angle_alpha   90.00
_cell.angle_beta   90.00
_cell.angle_gamma   90.00
#
_symmetry.space_group_name_H-M   'P 1'
#
loop_
_entity.id
_entity.type
_entity.pdbx_description
1 polymer ?
#
loop_
_entity_poly.entity_id
_entity_poly.type
_entity_poly.pdbx_seq_one_letter_code
_entity_poly.pdbx_strand_id
1 'polypeptide(L)'
;MGLSKTHTDVKCAEGERVEYEILPGNEKIVFIKAGAGGSARGYGNKYLKMAKRVKERIGATVICASNPDAPHEHLDEEEIRSVIADRSFSDFEISFIGASDGAYHNLSLASRFGETVKWVGINTSYIELSELEARLSALPNVHKTLIYGTEDDDFDEVVSALRKMECDGLEIELVEGADHSFTGMIEEFIALSDHL
;
A
#
# COMPACT_ATOMS: atom_id res chain seq x y z
N MET A 1 -18.23 -17.90 -17.60
CA MET A 1 -17.22 -17.34 -16.69
C MET A 1 -17.87 -16.17 -15.98
N GLY A 2 -18.25 -16.35 -14.72
CA GLY A 2 -18.87 -15.28 -13.95
C GLY A 2 -17.81 -14.23 -13.61
N LEU A 3 -18.06 -12.98 -13.99
CA LEU A 3 -17.28 -11.84 -13.49
C LEU A 3 -17.36 -11.87 -11.96
N SER A 4 -16.26 -12.21 -11.32
CA SER A 4 -16.15 -12.21 -9.86
C SER A 4 -16.37 -10.77 -9.39
N LYS A 5 -17.49 -10.53 -8.69
CA LYS A 5 -17.87 -9.19 -8.22
C LYS A 5 -16.92 -8.73 -7.11
N THR A 6 -16.60 -7.45 -7.08
CA THR A 6 -16.02 -6.80 -5.92
C THR A 6 -16.91 -7.08 -4.70
N HIS A 7 -16.31 -7.44 -3.58
CA HIS A 7 -17.04 -7.59 -2.32
C HIS A 7 -16.34 -6.81 -1.21
N THR A 8 -17.13 -6.42 -0.22
CA THR A 8 -16.65 -5.74 0.98
C THR A 8 -16.59 -6.77 2.10
N ASP A 9 -15.47 -6.84 2.80
CA ASP A 9 -15.34 -7.56 4.06
C ASP A 9 -15.06 -6.59 5.22
N VAL A 10 -15.35 -7.02 6.44
CA VAL A 10 -15.17 -6.22 7.64
C VAL A 10 -14.66 -7.12 8.75
N LYS A 11 -13.49 -6.82 9.27
CA LYS A 11 -12.93 -7.47 10.45
C LYS A 11 -13.00 -6.53 11.66
N CYS A 12 -13.28 -7.09 12.81
CA CYS A 12 -13.36 -6.35 14.08
C CYS A 12 -12.53 -7.07 15.14
N ALA A 13 -11.69 -6.31 15.86
CA ALA A 13 -11.01 -6.78 17.03
C ALA A 13 -10.89 -5.64 18.06
N GLU A 14 -11.11 -5.92 19.33
CA GLU A 14 -10.92 -4.98 20.45
C GLU A 14 -11.64 -3.63 20.29
N GLY A 15 -12.76 -3.60 19.54
CA GLY A 15 -13.54 -2.38 19.27
C GLY A 15 -13.14 -1.65 18.00
N GLU A 16 -12.08 -2.07 17.32
CA GLU A 16 -11.67 -1.51 16.05
C GLU A 16 -12.29 -2.26 14.87
N ARG A 17 -12.52 -1.52 13.80
CA ARG A 17 -13.15 -2.02 12.59
C ARG A 17 -12.32 -1.67 11.36
N VAL A 18 -11.79 -2.66 10.68
CA VAL A 18 -11.13 -2.51 9.39
C VAL A 18 -12.07 -2.94 8.27
N GLU A 19 -12.24 -2.09 7.28
CA GLU A 19 -13.03 -2.38 6.08
C GLU A 19 -12.10 -2.73 4.92
N TYR A 20 -12.46 -3.78 4.19
CA TYR A 20 -11.74 -4.23 3.00
C TYR A 20 -12.63 -4.21 1.78
N GLU A 21 -12.09 -3.74 0.66
CA GLU A 21 -12.68 -3.87 -0.68
C GLU A 21 -11.82 -4.83 -1.49
N ILE A 22 -12.37 -5.99 -1.85
CA ILE A 22 -11.61 -7.06 -2.49
C ILE A 22 -12.06 -7.20 -3.95
N LEU A 23 -11.11 -7.04 -4.87
CA LEU A 23 -11.27 -7.25 -6.30
C LEU A 23 -10.59 -8.56 -6.68
N PRO A 24 -11.34 -9.64 -6.81
CA PRO A 24 -10.76 -10.95 -7.12
C PRO A 24 -10.06 -10.99 -8.48
N GLY A 25 -8.89 -11.60 -8.52
CA GLY A 25 -8.05 -11.76 -9.72
C GLY A 25 -7.28 -13.08 -9.71
N ASN A 26 -6.04 -13.05 -10.21
CA ASN A 26 -5.10 -14.17 -10.22
C ASN A 26 -4.31 -14.26 -8.89
N GLU A 27 -3.27 -15.10 -8.86
CA GLU A 27 -2.40 -15.36 -7.69
C GLU A 27 -1.43 -14.22 -7.37
N LYS A 28 -1.37 -13.15 -8.18
CA LYS A 28 -0.68 -11.91 -7.80
C LYS A 28 -1.59 -11.11 -6.88
N ILE A 29 -1.13 -10.86 -5.68
CA ILE A 29 -1.89 -10.13 -4.67
C ILE A 29 -1.32 -8.72 -4.55
N VAL A 30 -2.18 -7.73 -4.58
CA VAL A 30 -1.81 -6.35 -4.29
C VAL A 30 -2.62 -5.85 -3.11
N PHE A 31 -1.93 -5.47 -2.04
CA PHE A 31 -2.54 -4.89 -0.84
C PHE A 31 -2.36 -3.37 -0.84
N ILE A 32 -3.47 -2.64 -0.84
CA ILE A 32 -3.52 -1.17 -0.84
C ILE A 32 -4.00 -0.70 0.53
N LYS A 33 -3.17 0.06 1.26
CA LYS A 33 -3.49 0.60 2.58
C LYS A 33 -3.71 2.11 2.51
N ALA A 34 -4.84 2.56 3.04
CA ALA A 34 -5.15 4.00 3.17
C ALA A 34 -4.23 4.68 4.20
N GLY A 35 -4.08 6.00 4.11
CA GLY A 35 -3.48 6.81 5.17
C GLY A 35 -4.34 6.84 6.44
N ALA A 36 -3.83 7.41 7.53
CA ALA A 36 -4.49 7.48 8.84
C ALA A 36 -5.94 7.97 8.73
N GLY A 37 -6.86 7.28 9.40
CA GLY A 37 -8.31 7.56 9.35
C GLY A 37 -8.98 7.31 7.99
N GLY A 38 -8.23 6.84 6.98
CA GLY A 38 -8.73 6.68 5.62
C GLY A 38 -9.61 5.46 5.42
N SER A 39 -10.64 5.58 4.57
CA SER A 39 -11.49 4.46 4.16
C SER A 39 -10.82 3.60 3.08
N ALA A 40 -11.23 2.33 2.94
CA ALA A 40 -10.75 1.41 1.91
C ALA A 40 -10.94 1.93 0.46
N ARG A 41 -11.87 2.84 0.24
CA ARG A 41 -12.11 3.47 -1.07
C ARG A 41 -11.34 4.75 -1.26
N GLY A 42 -11.04 5.48 -0.18
CA GLY A 42 -10.44 6.80 -0.20
C GLY A 42 -11.35 7.91 -0.78
N TYR A 43 -10.89 9.16 -0.65
CA TYR A 43 -11.59 10.31 -1.24
C TYR A 43 -11.71 10.15 -2.76
N GLY A 44 -12.87 10.44 -3.33
CA GLY A 44 -13.14 10.25 -4.76
C GLY A 44 -13.00 8.80 -5.25
N ASN A 45 -13.02 7.82 -4.34
CA ASN A 45 -12.77 6.40 -4.59
C ASN A 45 -11.36 6.13 -5.17
N LYS A 46 -10.34 6.93 -4.82
CA LYS A 46 -9.01 6.86 -5.42
C LYS A 46 -8.36 5.47 -5.27
N TYR A 47 -8.46 4.82 -4.10
CA TYR A 47 -7.90 3.48 -3.90
C TYR A 47 -8.65 2.40 -4.68
N LEU A 48 -9.99 2.49 -4.76
CA LEU A 48 -10.77 1.56 -5.56
C LEU A 48 -10.51 1.72 -7.07
N LYS A 49 -10.29 2.94 -7.54
CA LYS A 49 -9.90 3.21 -8.93
C LYS A 49 -8.50 2.67 -9.22
N MET A 50 -7.55 2.89 -8.31
CA MET A 50 -6.20 2.32 -8.36
C MET A 50 -6.26 0.79 -8.43
N ALA A 51 -7.06 0.15 -7.56
CA ALA A 51 -7.26 -1.29 -7.56
C ALA A 51 -7.81 -1.82 -8.90
N LYS A 52 -8.75 -1.11 -9.52
CA LYS A 52 -9.27 -1.46 -10.85
C LYS A 52 -8.18 -1.37 -11.91
N ARG A 53 -7.37 -0.30 -11.91
CA ARG A 53 -6.24 -0.14 -12.83
C ARG A 53 -5.21 -1.27 -12.68
N VAL A 54 -4.82 -1.61 -11.45
CA VAL A 54 -3.94 -2.76 -11.16
C VAL A 54 -4.51 -4.05 -11.72
N LYS A 55 -5.79 -4.33 -11.40
CA LYS A 55 -6.46 -5.52 -11.89
C LYS A 55 -6.53 -5.59 -13.41
N GLU A 56 -6.86 -4.49 -14.07
CA GLU A 56 -6.93 -4.41 -15.54
C GLU A 56 -5.57 -4.64 -16.18
N ARG A 57 -4.48 -4.14 -15.56
CA ARG A 57 -3.12 -4.21 -16.10
C ARG A 57 -2.47 -5.57 -15.90
N ILE A 58 -2.55 -6.16 -14.72
CA ILE A 58 -1.82 -7.38 -14.36
C ILE A 58 -2.72 -8.54 -13.91
N GLY A 59 -4.03 -8.36 -13.88
CA GLY A 59 -5.00 -9.39 -13.49
C GLY A 59 -5.00 -9.71 -12.00
N ALA A 60 -4.31 -8.94 -11.16
CA ALA A 60 -4.11 -9.23 -9.74
C ALA A 60 -5.40 -9.35 -8.93
N THR A 61 -5.36 -10.10 -7.85
CA THR A 61 -6.29 -9.97 -6.73
C THR A 61 -5.88 -8.75 -5.93
N VAL A 62 -6.77 -7.77 -5.78
CA VAL A 62 -6.46 -6.52 -5.09
C VAL A 62 -7.31 -6.39 -3.84
N ILE A 63 -6.68 -6.07 -2.72
CA ILE A 63 -7.30 -5.83 -1.41
C ILE A 63 -7.03 -4.37 -1.03
N CYS A 64 -8.07 -3.55 -0.94
CA CYS A 64 -7.95 -2.19 -0.38
C CYS A 64 -8.42 -2.21 1.06
N ALA A 65 -7.61 -1.71 1.98
CA ALA A 65 -7.89 -1.67 3.41
C ALA A 65 -8.07 -0.25 3.93
N SER A 66 -9.05 -0.03 4.79
CA SER A 66 -9.14 1.18 5.60
C SER A 66 -8.02 1.21 6.64
N ASN A 67 -7.74 2.39 7.18
CA ASN A 67 -6.70 2.58 8.20
C ASN A 67 -7.28 3.33 9.42
N PRO A 68 -7.95 2.64 10.36
CA PRO A 68 -8.42 3.24 11.59
C PRO A 68 -7.27 3.65 12.51
N ASP A 69 -7.52 4.56 13.45
CA ASP A 69 -6.50 5.16 14.33
C ASP A 69 -5.89 4.21 15.37
N ALA A 70 -6.38 2.98 15.49
CA ALA A 70 -5.86 2.01 16.46
C ALA A 70 -5.05 0.88 15.82
N PRO A 71 -4.18 0.19 16.56
CA PRO A 71 -3.37 -0.92 16.04
C PRO A 71 -4.23 -2.06 15.50
N HIS A 72 -4.08 -2.38 14.21
CA HIS A 72 -4.90 -3.37 13.51
C HIS A 72 -4.11 -4.20 12.49
N GLU A 73 -2.79 -4.14 12.51
CA GLU A 73 -1.91 -4.83 11.55
C GLU A 73 -2.16 -6.35 11.49
N HIS A 74 -2.55 -6.96 12.60
CA HIS A 74 -2.90 -8.37 12.66
C HIS A 74 -4.15 -8.70 11.84
N LEU A 75 -5.12 -7.77 11.75
CA LEU A 75 -6.33 -7.96 10.95
C LEU A 75 -6.02 -7.91 9.45
N ASP A 76 -5.08 -7.06 9.04
CA ASP A 76 -4.62 -6.99 7.65
C ASP A 76 -3.90 -8.28 7.24
N GLU A 77 -3.04 -8.82 8.11
CA GLU A 77 -2.40 -10.12 7.87
C GLU A 77 -3.42 -11.25 7.77
N GLU A 78 -4.38 -11.31 8.69
CA GLU A 78 -5.46 -12.30 8.66
C GLU A 78 -6.30 -12.22 7.38
N GLU A 79 -6.60 -10.99 6.90
CA GLU A 79 -7.37 -10.82 5.66
C GLU A 79 -6.60 -11.32 4.44
N ILE A 80 -5.33 -10.96 4.30
CA ILE A 80 -4.49 -11.46 3.21
C ILE A 80 -4.44 -12.99 3.23
N ARG A 81 -4.19 -13.59 4.39
CA ARG A 81 -4.15 -15.07 4.54
C ARG A 81 -5.49 -15.74 4.25
N SER A 82 -6.60 -15.10 4.65
CA SER A 82 -7.96 -15.58 4.33
C SER A 82 -8.19 -15.60 2.82
N VAL A 83 -7.85 -14.52 2.12
CA VAL A 83 -7.98 -14.44 0.65
C VAL A 83 -7.13 -15.50 -0.05
N ILE A 84 -5.90 -15.75 0.41
CA ILE A 84 -5.01 -16.79 -0.13
C ILE A 84 -5.66 -18.17 0.05
N ALA A 85 -6.15 -18.47 1.26
CA ALA A 85 -6.75 -19.75 1.60
C ALA A 85 -8.05 -20.00 0.82
N ASP A 86 -8.97 -19.04 0.80
CA ASP A 86 -10.26 -19.13 0.12
C ASP A 86 -10.13 -19.35 -1.38
N ARG A 87 -9.03 -18.86 -1.96
CA ARG A 87 -8.74 -19.02 -3.39
C ARG A 87 -7.80 -20.17 -3.69
N SER A 88 -7.30 -20.85 -2.65
CA SER A 88 -6.34 -21.97 -2.77
C SER A 88 -5.08 -21.58 -3.58
N PHE A 89 -4.59 -20.35 -3.39
CA PHE A 89 -3.36 -19.90 -4.01
C PHE A 89 -2.16 -20.65 -3.40
N SER A 90 -1.40 -21.34 -4.23
CA SER A 90 -0.25 -22.16 -3.81
C SER A 90 1.11 -21.58 -4.20
N ASP A 91 1.13 -20.72 -5.21
CA ASP A 91 2.33 -20.07 -5.73
C ASP A 91 1.94 -18.60 -6.02
N PHE A 92 2.10 -17.74 -5.04
CA PHE A 92 1.63 -16.36 -5.10
C PHE A 92 2.76 -15.36 -4.82
N GLU A 93 2.59 -14.17 -5.36
CA GLU A 93 3.42 -13.01 -5.10
C GLU A 93 2.58 -11.94 -4.43
N ILE A 94 3.15 -11.21 -3.47
CA ILE A 94 2.49 -10.09 -2.83
C ILE A 94 3.23 -8.79 -3.12
N SER A 95 2.48 -7.76 -3.46
CA SER A 95 2.96 -6.38 -3.56
C SER A 95 2.14 -5.48 -2.65
N PHE A 96 2.79 -4.51 -2.04
CA PHE A 96 2.17 -3.56 -1.13
C PHE A 96 2.25 -2.15 -1.71
N ILE A 97 1.17 -1.40 -1.57
CA ILE A 97 1.14 0.04 -1.84
C ILE A 97 0.39 0.73 -0.71
N GLY A 98 0.95 1.77 -0.15
CA GLY A 98 0.32 2.51 0.94
C GLY A 98 0.52 4.00 0.80
N ALA A 99 -0.36 4.79 1.41
CA ALA A 99 -0.24 6.23 1.47
C ALA A 99 -0.08 6.69 2.92
N SER A 100 0.83 7.65 3.14
CA SER A 100 1.09 8.23 4.46
C SER A 100 1.38 7.13 5.51
N ASP A 101 0.69 7.14 6.62
CA ASP A 101 0.76 6.13 7.68
C ASP A 101 0.50 4.69 7.19
N GLY A 102 -0.38 4.52 6.19
CA GLY A 102 -0.61 3.22 5.58
C GLY A 102 0.59 2.63 4.84
N ALA A 103 1.48 3.47 4.32
CA ALA A 103 2.75 3.02 3.73
C ALA A 103 3.68 2.45 4.80
N TYR A 104 3.74 3.08 5.95
CA TYR A 104 4.51 2.63 7.09
C TYR A 104 4.01 1.29 7.66
N HIS A 105 2.70 1.17 7.87
CA HIS A 105 2.09 -0.10 8.31
C HIS A 105 2.39 -1.24 7.33
N ASN A 106 2.36 -0.96 6.04
CA ASN A 106 2.68 -1.94 5.01
C ASN A 106 4.13 -2.43 5.05
N LEU A 107 5.09 -1.66 5.56
CA LEU A 107 6.47 -2.16 5.75
C LEU A 107 6.55 -3.28 6.77
N SER A 108 5.88 -3.11 7.92
CA SER A 108 5.78 -4.16 8.93
C SER A 108 5.11 -5.41 8.36
N LEU A 109 4.02 -5.21 7.63
CA LEU A 109 3.23 -6.29 7.06
C LEU A 109 4.02 -7.04 5.96
N ALA A 110 4.71 -6.31 5.07
CA ALA A 110 5.51 -6.88 4.00
C ALA A 110 6.61 -7.83 4.51
N SER A 111 7.21 -7.53 5.66
CA SER A 111 8.23 -8.39 6.27
C SER A 111 7.71 -9.74 6.79
N ARG A 112 6.39 -9.88 6.94
CA ARG A 112 5.74 -11.12 7.41
C ARG A 112 5.42 -12.12 6.30
N PHE A 113 5.60 -11.70 5.04
CA PHE A 113 5.38 -12.53 3.85
C PHE A 113 6.68 -12.69 3.06
N GLY A 114 7.19 -13.92 3.00
CA GLY A 114 8.40 -14.25 2.22
C GLY A 114 8.20 -14.08 0.71
N GLU A 115 6.96 -14.05 0.28
CA GLU A 115 6.50 -13.89 -1.11
C GLU A 115 6.36 -12.42 -1.55
N THR A 116 6.75 -11.47 -0.68
CA THR A 116 6.74 -10.05 -1.01
C THR A 116 7.76 -9.72 -2.09
N VAL A 117 7.30 -9.12 -3.19
CA VAL A 117 8.14 -8.76 -4.34
C VAL A 117 8.29 -7.25 -4.53
N LYS A 118 7.28 -6.46 -4.18
CA LYS A 118 7.30 -4.99 -4.32
C LYS A 118 6.64 -4.30 -3.14
N TRP A 119 7.19 -3.14 -2.81
CA TRP A 119 6.60 -2.22 -1.85
C TRP A 119 6.66 -0.79 -2.40
N VAL A 120 5.53 -0.07 -2.36
CA VAL A 120 5.39 1.32 -2.81
C VAL A 120 4.82 2.16 -1.67
N GLY A 121 5.57 3.16 -1.25
CA GLY A 121 5.15 4.12 -0.24
C GLY A 121 4.92 5.50 -0.86
N ILE A 122 3.71 6.05 -0.67
CA ILE A 122 3.31 7.36 -1.19
C ILE A 122 3.21 8.33 -0.02
N ASN A 123 4.00 9.41 -0.04
CA ASN A 123 4.05 10.41 1.04
C ASN A 123 4.06 9.73 2.41
N THR A 124 4.99 8.79 2.58
CA THR A 124 5.10 7.97 3.81
C THR A 124 5.22 8.90 5.02
N SER A 125 4.33 8.72 6.00
CA SER A 125 4.25 9.58 7.16
C SER A 125 5.54 9.61 7.97
N TYR A 126 5.66 10.68 8.75
CA TYR A 126 6.85 11.04 9.51
C TYR A 126 7.19 9.96 10.54
N ILE A 127 8.25 9.25 10.24
CA ILE A 127 8.91 8.33 11.16
C ILE A 127 10.34 8.79 11.26
N GLU A 128 10.99 8.50 12.36
CA GLU A 128 12.43 8.69 12.40
C GLU A 128 13.08 7.96 11.23
N LEU A 129 13.85 8.68 10.42
CA LEU A 129 14.46 8.14 9.20
C LEU A 129 15.27 6.87 9.44
N SER A 130 15.90 6.77 10.63
CA SER A 130 16.61 5.56 11.05
C SER A 130 15.69 4.34 11.16
N GLU A 131 14.45 4.53 11.58
CA GLU A 131 13.47 3.47 11.66
C GLU A 131 12.95 3.07 10.27
N LEU A 132 12.68 4.06 9.41
CA LEU A 132 12.30 3.81 8.02
C LEU A 132 13.39 3.03 7.28
N GLU A 133 14.67 3.45 7.42
CA GLU A 133 15.82 2.77 6.84
C GLU A 133 15.95 1.32 7.34
N ALA A 134 15.82 1.11 8.65
CA ALA A 134 15.88 -0.22 9.24
C ALA A 134 14.77 -1.15 8.69
N ARG A 135 13.54 -0.63 8.54
CA ARG A 135 12.41 -1.41 8.02
C ARG A 135 12.54 -1.70 6.52
N LEU A 136 13.00 -0.73 5.72
CA LEU A 136 13.26 -0.94 4.29
C LEU A 136 14.40 -1.95 4.08
N SER A 137 15.44 -1.88 4.91
CA SER A 137 16.58 -2.82 4.87
C SER A 137 16.19 -4.23 5.29
N ALA A 138 15.12 -4.40 6.09
CA ALA A 138 14.57 -5.71 6.45
C ALA A 138 13.89 -6.43 5.28
N LEU A 139 13.76 -5.79 4.12
CA LEU A 139 13.17 -6.33 2.89
C LEU A 139 14.24 -6.47 1.77
N PRO A 140 15.23 -7.38 1.91
CA PRO A 140 16.44 -7.36 1.08
C PRO A 140 16.20 -7.70 -0.41
N ASN A 141 15.16 -8.46 -0.73
CA ASN A 141 14.86 -8.89 -2.11
C ASN A 141 13.60 -8.22 -2.67
N VAL A 142 13.11 -7.19 -2.00
CA VAL A 142 11.90 -6.47 -2.39
C VAL A 142 12.31 -5.21 -3.15
N HIS A 143 11.70 -4.98 -4.32
CA HIS A 143 11.81 -3.69 -5.00
C HIS A 143 11.00 -2.64 -4.24
N LYS A 144 11.63 -1.55 -3.85
CA LYS A 144 11.05 -0.52 -3.00
C LYS A 144 11.00 0.80 -3.73
N THR A 145 9.83 1.45 -3.75
CA THR A 145 9.66 2.78 -4.33
C THR A 145 9.05 3.71 -3.30
N LEU A 146 9.72 4.81 -3.01
CA LEU A 146 9.18 5.92 -2.23
C LEU A 146 8.81 7.05 -3.18
N ILE A 147 7.56 7.51 -3.09
CA ILE A 147 7.00 8.54 -3.95
C ILE A 147 6.58 9.72 -3.07
N TYR A 148 7.06 10.93 -3.39
CA TYR A 148 6.72 12.13 -2.65
C TYR A 148 6.20 13.23 -3.57
N GLY A 149 5.14 13.92 -3.12
CA GLY A 149 4.67 15.14 -3.73
C GLY A 149 5.61 16.32 -3.40
N THR A 150 5.95 17.17 -4.37
CA THR A 150 6.86 18.29 -4.14
C THR A 150 6.26 19.43 -3.33
N GLU A 151 4.95 19.43 -3.11
CA GLU A 151 4.23 20.38 -2.24
C GLU A 151 3.75 19.74 -0.93
N ASP A 152 4.32 18.59 -0.54
CA ASP A 152 4.14 18.03 0.80
C ASP A 152 4.88 18.93 1.82
N ASP A 153 4.25 19.22 2.95
CA ASP A 153 4.76 20.17 3.95
C ASP A 153 6.16 19.79 4.47
N ASP A 154 6.48 18.50 4.55
CA ASP A 154 7.76 17.98 5.05
C ASP A 154 8.75 17.62 3.91
N PHE A 155 8.45 17.98 2.67
CA PHE A 155 9.17 17.52 1.47
C PHE A 155 10.69 17.72 1.54
N ASP A 156 11.15 18.93 1.83
CA ASP A 156 12.59 19.27 1.77
C ASP A 156 13.41 18.49 2.80
N GLU A 157 12.88 18.33 4.01
CA GLU A 157 13.53 17.61 5.10
C GLU A 157 13.59 16.13 4.79
N VAL A 158 12.43 15.54 4.44
CA VAL A 158 12.28 14.11 4.17
C VAL A 158 13.13 13.71 2.96
N VAL A 159 13.01 14.38 1.83
CA VAL A 159 13.73 14.01 0.59
C VAL A 159 15.24 14.22 0.75
N SER A 160 15.68 15.28 1.46
CA SER A 160 17.11 15.47 1.74
C SER A 160 17.70 14.33 2.57
N ALA A 161 16.92 13.77 3.47
CA ALA A 161 17.34 12.67 4.32
C ALA A 161 17.25 11.32 3.58
N LEU A 162 16.19 11.07 2.81
CA LEU A 162 16.04 9.87 2.00
C LEU A 162 17.16 9.71 0.96
N ARG A 163 17.62 10.79 0.35
CA ARG A 163 18.76 10.78 -0.60
C ARG A 163 20.09 10.35 0.02
N LYS A 164 20.20 10.37 1.33
CA LYS A 164 21.40 9.92 2.08
C LYS A 164 21.26 8.48 2.58
N MET A 165 20.09 7.90 2.42
CA MET A 165 19.79 6.55 2.85
C MET A 165 20.48 5.54 1.94
N GLU A 166 21.22 4.60 2.51
CA GLU A 166 21.82 3.48 1.79
C GLU A 166 20.92 2.25 1.93
N CYS A 167 19.99 2.10 1.00
CA CYS A 167 19.09 0.95 0.99
C CYS A 167 19.03 0.31 -0.40
N ASP A 168 19.46 -0.94 -0.49
CA ASP A 168 19.47 -1.68 -1.75
C ASP A 168 18.05 -1.82 -2.33
N GLY A 169 17.92 -1.55 -3.64
CA GLY A 169 16.66 -1.67 -4.37
C GLY A 169 15.63 -0.60 -3.99
N LEU A 170 16.06 0.52 -3.38
CA LEU A 170 15.21 1.68 -3.12
C LEU A 170 15.28 2.68 -4.28
N GLU A 171 14.12 3.02 -4.83
CA GLU A 171 13.94 4.11 -5.77
C GLU A 171 13.14 5.24 -5.12
N ILE A 172 13.47 6.49 -5.44
CA ILE A 172 12.76 7.67 -4.96
C ILE A 172 12.23 8.43 -6.17
N GLU A 173 10.93 8.65 -6.20
CA GLU A 173 10.23 9.41 -7.23
C GLU A 173 9.59 10.66 -6.65
N LEU A 174 9.60 11.75 -7.40
CA LEU A 174 8.99 13.01 -7.03
C LEU A 174 7.85 13.35 -8.00
N VAL A 175 6.69 13.70 -7.45
CA VAL A 175 5.53 14.14 -8.23
C VAL A 175 5.37 15.64 -8.07
N GLU A 176 5.68 16.35 -9.14
CA GLU A 176 5.64 17.82 -9.17
C GLU A 176 4.23 18.36 -8.90
N GLY A 177 4.13 19.32 -7.98
CA GLY A 177 2.87 19.99 -7.61
C GLY A 177 1.90 19.15 -6.78
N ALA A 178 2.25 17.92 -6.40
CA ALA A 178 1.42 17.11 -5.53
C ALA A 178 1.61 17.49 -4.07
N ASP A 179 0.52 17.74 -3.35
CA ASP A 179 0.50 17.86 -1.89
C ASP A 179 0.43 16.48 -1.21
N HIS A 180 0.42 16.46 0.13
CA HIS A 180 0.34 15.22 0.92
C HIS A 180 -0.82 14.29 0.50
N SER A 181 -1.96 14.86 0.13
CA SER A 181 -3.19 14.12 -0.21
C SER A 181 -3.40 13.93 -1.71
N PHE A 182 -2.55 14.49 -2.57
CA PHE A 182 -2.74 14.58 -4.01
C PHE A 182 -4.06 15.31 -4.34
N THR A 183 -4.30 16.44 -3.70
CA THR A 183 -5.52 17.24 -3.89
C THR A 183 -5.62 17.73 -5.33
N GLY A 184 -6.71 17.36 -6.02
CA GLY A 184 -6.88 17.72 -7.43
C GLY A 184 -6.12 16.83 -8.42
N MET A 185 -5.26 15.91 -7.96
CA MET A 185 -4.39 15.05 -8.78
C MET A 185 -4.75 13.56 -8.62
N ILE A 186 -6.06 13.25 -8.67
CA ILE A 186 -6.54 11.86 -8.46
C ILE A 186 -6.05 10.90 -9.53
N GLU A 187 -5.97 11.33 -10.78
CA GLU A 187 -5.53 10.46 -11.89
C GLU A 187 -4.02 10.18 -11.80
N GLU A 188 -3.21 11.17 -11.40
CA GLU A 188 -1.79 11.02 -11.10
C GLU A 188 -1.61 10.05 -9.94
N PHE A 189 -2.37 10.20 -8.85
CA PHE A 189 -2.34 9.27 -7.72
C PHE A 189 -2.65 7.82 -8.13
N ILE A 190 -3.66 7.63 -8.98
CA ILE A 190 -4.03 6.30 -9.48
C ILE A 190 -2.91 5.70 -10.33
N ALA A 191 -2.22 6.53 -11.14
CA ALA A 191 -1.13 6.11 -11.99
C ALA A 191 0.11 5.62 -11.20
N LEU A 192 0.28 6.02 -9.93
CA LEU A 192 1.37 5.53 -9.06
C LEU A 192 1.36 4.00 -8.89
N SER A 193 0.22 3.35 -9.10
CA SER A 193 0.14 1.88 -9.15
C SER A 193 0.91 1.26 -10.30
N ASP A 194 1.42 2.03 -11.25
CA ASP A 194 2.21 1.51 -12.39
C ASP A 194 3.61 1.04 -11.94
N HIS A 195 4.05 1.42 -10.75
CA HIS A 195 5.27 0.91 -10.10
C HIS A 195 5.16 -0.56 -9.62
N LEU A 196 3.96 -1.13 -9.64
CA LEU A 196 3.70 -2.52 -9.24
C LEU A 196 4.01 -3.55 -10.36
#